data_8ff89298663797fc19b3ef905070cf60
#
_entry.id   8ff89298663797fc19b3ef905070cf60
#
_cell.length_a   1.000
_cell.length_b   1.000
_cell.length_c   1.000
_cell.angle_alpha   90.00
_cell.angle_beta   90.00
_cell.angle_gamma   90.00
#
_symmetry.space_group_name_H-M   'P 1'
#
loop_
_entity.id
_entity.type
_entity.pdbx_description
1 polymer ?
#
loop_
_entity_poly.entity_id
_entity_poly.type
_entity_poly.pdbx_seq_one_letter_code
_entity_poly.pdbx_strand_id
1 'polypeptide(L)'
;FDYCNFSGLFGKRIEKELKMHSVLMCLDIDHVEDIMELKQKLLNHEYFDTELLFVSPSGNGLKWIIPVDLKGWEHFRYFKAVANCIKATGLPLVDMSGSDVARSCFLPHDPQAYINPKYKDDVEENIFRPRLGECPF
;
A
#
# COMPACT_ATOMS: atom_id res chain seq x y z
N PHE A 1 16.28 4.49 6.88
CA PHE A 1 15.09 3.64 6.90
C PHE A 1 15.13 2.62 5.76
N ASP A 2 14.65 1.41 6.05
CA ASP A 2 14.36 0.46 4.99
C ASP A 2 13.20 0.97 4.13
N TYR A 3 13.17 0.54 2.89
CA TYR A 3 12.07 0.88 1.99
C TYR A 3 11.70 -0.31 1.10
N CYS A 4 10.49 -0.29 0.59
CA CYS A 4 10.04 -1.23 -0.42
C CYS A 4 9.18 -0.52 -1.48
N ASN A 5 8.96 -1.21 -2.57
CA ASN A 5 7.97 -0.82 -3.56
C ASN A 5 6.80 -1.81 -3.48
N PHE A 6 5.65 -1.34 -3.01
CA PHE A 6 4.48 -2.20 -2.85
C PHE A 6 3.80 -2.54 -4.17
N SER A 7 3.98 -1.73 -5.21
CA SER A 7 3.18 -1.86 -6.43
C SER A 7 3.79 -2.77 -7.50
N GLY A 8 5.04 -3.20 -7.35
CA GLY A 8 5.61 -4.09 -8.35
C GLY A 8 7.06 -4.46 -8.19
N LEU A 9 7.50 -5.31 -9.10
CA LEU A 9 8.89 -5.70 -9.29
C LEU A 9 9.50 -4.93 -10.46
N PHE A 10 10.71 -4.44 -10.27
CA PHE A 10 11.41 -3.59 -11.24
C PHE A 10 12.83 -4.08 -11.49
N GLY A 11 13.32 -3.91 -12.70
CA GLY A 11 14.76 -4.02 -12.99
C GLY A 11 15.52 -2.85 -12.39
N LYS A 12 14.97 -1.63 -12.55
CA LYS A 12 15.38 -0.40 -11.87
C LYS A 12 14.14 0.28 -11.35
N ARG A 13 14.28 1.15 -10.34
CA ARG A 13 13.15 1.86 -9.73
C ARG A 13 12.64 3.01 -10.62
N ILE A 14 12.22 2.68 -11.82
CA ILE A 14 11.58 3.58 -12.78
C ILE A 14 10.43 2.83 -13.48
N GLU A 15 9.40 3.57 -13.86
CA GLU A 15 8.16 3.00 -14.39
C GLU A 15 8.40 2.05 -15.58
N LYS A 16 9.23 2.44 -16.53
CA LYS A 16 9.52 1.64 -17.73
C LYS A 16 10.24 0.32 -17.45
N GLU A 17 10.78 0.13 -16.24
CA GLU A 17 11.45 -1.11 -15.82
C GLU A 17 10.52 -2.03 -15.02
N LEU A 18 9.24 -1.72 -14.97
CA LEU A 18 8.24 -2.57 -14.33
C LEU A 18 8.19 -3.94 -15.01
N LYS A 19 8.48 -4.99 -14.23
CA LYS A 19 8.41 -6.38 -14.69
C LYS A 19 7.09 -7.05 -14.36
N MET A 20 6.51 -6.72 -13.20
CA MET A 20 5.26 -7.29 -12.72
C MET A 20 4.62 -6.33 -11.73
N HIS A 21 3.34 -6.02 -11.94
CA HIS A 21 2.55 -5.31 -10.93
C HIS A 21 2.13 -6.28 -9.83
N SER A 22 2.27 -5.86 -8.58
CA SER A 22 1.96 -6.70 -7.41
C SER A 22 0.48 -6.82 -7.09
N VAL A 23 -0.38 -6.06 -7.77
CA VAL A 23 -1.81 -5.83 -7.45
C VAL A 23 -2.02 -5.22 -6.07
N LEU A 24 -1.04 -4.51 -5.57
CA LEU A 24 -1.10 -3.67 -4.38
C LEU A 24 -0.89 -2.21 -4.73
N MET A 25 -1.51 -1.33 -3.98
CA MET A 25 -1.38 0.11 -4.16
C MET A 25 -1.15 0.76 -2.80
N CYS A 26 -0.12 1.60 -2.73
CA CYS A 26 0.21 2.36 -1.52
C CYS A 26 -0.38 3.77 -1.61
N LEU A 27 -1.19 4.12 -0.64
CA LEU A 27 -1.82 5.41 -0.53
C LEU A 27 -1.25 6.15 0.68
N ASP A 28 -0.65 7.31 0.43
CA ASP A 28 -0.09 8.18 1.46
C ASP A 28 -1.09 9.27 1.83
N ILE A 29 -1.38 9.40 3.11
CA ILE A 29 -2.20 10.49 3.65
C ILE A 29 -1.35 11.23 4.67
N ASP A 30 -0.94 12.45 4.33
CA ASP A 30 -0.07 13.28 5.14
C ASP A 30 -0.87 14.31 5.96
N HIS A 31 -0.22 14.92 6.97
CA HIS A 31 -0.78 15.99 7.78
C HIS A 31 -2.11 15.63 8.45
N VAL A 32 -2.17 14.44 9.01
CA VAL A 32 -3.35 13.92 9.69
C VAL A 32 -3.42 14.49 11.12
N GLU A 33 -4.54 15.10 11.47
CA GLU A 33 -4.74 15.66 12.81
C GLU A 33 -4.99 14.57 13.86
N ASP A 34 -5.86 13.62 13.54
CA ASP A 34 -6.20 12.49 14.42
C ASP A 34 -5.90 11.16 13.72
N ILE A 35 -4.73 10.63 14.00
CA ILE A 35 -4.23 9.37 13.42
C ILE A 35 -5.14 8.19 13.76
N MET A 36 -5.56 8.08 15.02
CA MET A 36 -6.36 6.94 15.46
C MET A 36 -7.76 6.94 14.84
N GLU A 37 -8.38 8.10 14.73
CA GLU A 37 -9.69 8.24 14.10
C GLU A 37 -9.61 7.88 12.61
N LEU A 38 -8.63 8.44 11.89
CA LEU A 38 -8.47 8.14 10.48
C LEU A 38 -8.14 6.67 10.25
N LYS A 39 -7.28 6.08 11.07
CA LYS A 39 -6.96 4.65 11.00
C LYS A 39 -8.22 3.79 11.07
N GLN A 40 -9.13 4.08 12.00
CA GLN A 40 -10.39 3.35 12.09
C GLN A 40 -11.28 3.55 10.86
N LYS A 41 -11.36 4.76 10.34
CA LYS A 41 -12.12 5.04 9.12
C LYS A 41 -11.59 4.29 7.91
N LEU A 42 -10.28 4.21 7.76
CA LEU A 42 -9.65 3.46 6.67
C LEU A 42 -9.87 1.96 6.79
N LEU A 43 -9.72 1.40 8.00
CA LEU A 43 -9.94 -0.03 8.25
C LEU A 43 -11.40 -0.44 8.01
N ASN A 44 -12.34 0.48 8.20
CA ASN A 44 -13.78 0.24 8.00
C ASN A 44 -14.31 0.84 6.68
N HIS A 45 -13.41 1.16 5.75
CA HIS A 45 -13.80 1.77 4.48
C HIS A 45 -14.75 0.88 3.69
N GLU A 46 -15.79 1.49 3.10
CA GLU A 46 -16.87 0.80 2.41
C GLU A 46 -16.40 0.10 1.12
N TYR A 47 -15.45 0.70 0.39
CA TYR A 47 -15.07 0.24 -0.94
C TYR A 47 -13.71 -0.45 -1.01
N PHE A 48 -12.83 -0.22 -0.04
CA PHE A 48 -11.46 -0.74 -0.10
C PHE A 48 -11.13 -1.57 1.13
N ASP A 49 -10.63 -2.77 0.90
CA ASP A 49 -10.03 -3.59 1.94
C ASP A 49 -8.63 -3.06 2.29
N THR A 50 -8.15 -3.40 3.47
CA THR A 50 -6.80 -3.05 3.91
C THR A 50 -5.92 -4.29 3.96
N GLU A 51 -4.78 -4.22 3.28
CA GLU A 51 -3.74 -5.24 3.39
C GLU A 51 -2.74 -4.90 4.49
N LEU A 52 -2.31 -3.64 4.54
CA LEU A 52 -1.35 -3.13 5.51
C LEU A 52 -1.65 -1.65 5.78
N LEU A 53 -1.56 -1.23 7.03
CA LEU A 53 -1.76 0.17 7.43
C LEU A 53 -0.81 0.51 8.57
N PHE A 54 0.02 1.51 8.38
CA PHE A 54 0.99 1.93 9.39
C PHE A 54 1.23 3.44 9.36
N VAL A 55 1.75 3.95 10.48
CA VAL A 55 2.09 5.37 10.63
C VAL A 55 3.37 5.68 9.84
N SER A 56 3.37 6.80 9.14
CA SER A 56 4.55 7.25 8.38
C SER A 56 5.74 7.58 9.30
N PRO A 57 6.98 7.62 8.76
CA PRO A 57 8.16 7.97 9.56
C PRO A 57 8.07 9.32 10.27
N SER A 58 7.36 10.29 9.70
CA SER A 58 7.13 11.60 10.31
C SER A 58 6.19 11.58 11.52
N GLY A 59 5.42 10.51 11.68
CA GLY A 59 4.44 10.35 12.76
C GLY A 59 3.10 11.03 12.56
N ASN A 60 2.93 11.84 11.53
CA ASN A 60 1.71 12.60 11.26
C ASN A 60 0.96 12.17 10.00
N GLY A 61 1.31 11.05 9.43
CA GLY A 61 0.66 10.49 8.25
C GLY A 61 0.41 9.00 8.38
N LEU A 62 -0.39 8.48 7.45
CA LEU A 62 -0.69 7.06 7.32
C LEU A 62 -0.29 6.56 5.94
N LYS A 63 0.30 5.36 5.91
CA LYS A 63 0.56 4.58 4.71
C LYS A 63 -0.47 3.47 4.65
N TRP A 64 -1.32 3.50 3.63
CA TRP A 64 -2.43 2.57 3.48
C TRP A 64 -2.26 1.75 2.21
N ILE A 65 -2.01 0.46 2.38
CA ILE A 65 -1.82 -0.47 1.27
C ILE A 65 -3.10 -1.26 1.07
N ILE A 66 -3.66 -1.13 -0.14
CA ILE A 66 -4.90 -1.78 -0.54
C ILE A 66 -4.66 -2.77 -1.69
N PRO A 67 -5.44 -3.84 -1.77
CA PRO A 67 -5.45 -4.69 -2.95
C PRO A 67 -6.19 -3.98 -4.09
N VAL A 68 -5.71 -4.15 -5.31
CA VAL A 68 -6.32 -3.58 -6.51
C VAL A 68 -6.44 -4.63 -7.61
N ASP A 69 -7.37 -4.42 -8.51
CA ASP A 69 -7.49 -5.16 -9.76
C ASP A 69 -7.48 -4.15 -10.91
N LEU A 70 -6.35 -4.03 -11.56
CA LEU A 70 -6.15 -3.01 -12.59
C LEU A 70 -7.00 -3.24 -13.84
N LYS A 71 -7.42 -4.47 -14.12
CA LYS A 71 -8.25 -4.82 -15.30
C LYS A 71 -7.72 -4.25 -16.62
N GLY A 72 -6.39 -4.25 -16.78
CA GLY A 72 -5.73 -3.69 -17.95
C GLY A 72 -5.51 -2.17 -17.91
N TRP A 73 -5.92 -1.49 -16.88
CA TRP A 73 -5.67 -0.05 -16.69
C TRP A 73 -4.23 0.21 -16.29
N GLU A 74 -3.68 1.35 -16.68
CA GLU A 74 -2.41 1.83 -16.17
C GLU A 74 -2.52 2.17 -14.68
N HIS A 75 -1.45 1.89 -13.92
CA HIS A 75 -1.38 2.19 -12.49
C HIS A 75 -1.75 3.66 -12.20
N PHE A 76 -1.19 4.59 -12.95
CA PHE A 76 -1.45 6.02 -12.82
C PHE A 76 -2.95 6.36 -12.90
N ARG A 77 -3.65 5.81 -13.90
CA ARG A 77 -5.10 6.06 -14.08
C ARG A 77 -5.92 5.44 -12.96
N TYR A 78 -5.59 4.20 -12.61
CA TYR A 78 -6.29 3.52 -11.52
C TYR A 78 -6.08 4.25 -10.19
N PHE A 79 -4.87 4.70 -9.91
CA PHE A 79 -4.56 5.49 -8.73
C PHE A 79 -5.40 6.77 -8.65
N LYS A 80 -5.52 7.50 -9.75
CA LYS A 80 -6.37 8.71 -9.79
C LYS A 80 -7.83 8.39 -9.48
N ALA A 81 -8.37 7.31 -10.03
CA ALA A 81 -9.74 6.90 -9.77
C ALA A 81 -9.95 6.55 -8.28
N VAL A 82 -9.01 5.83 -7.69
CA VAL A 82 -9.02 5.50 -6.26
C VAL A 82 -8.96 6.77 -5.41
N ALA A 83 -8.03 7.68 -5.70
CA ALA A 83 -7.90 8.94 -4.98
C ALA A 83 -9.17 9.80 -5.05
N ASN A 84 -9.81 9.86 -6.21
CA ASN A 84 -11.08 10.56 -6.37
C ASN A 84 -12.21 9.90 -5.57
N CYS A 85 -12.27 8.58 -5.53
CA CYS A 85 -13.24 7.86 -4.74
C CYS A 85 -13.06 8.14 -3.23
N ILE A 86 -11.82 8.11 -2.75
CA ILE A 86 -11.50 8.43 -1.34
C ILE A 86 -11.93 9.86 -1.01
N LYS A 87 -11.61 10.82 -1.87
CA LYS A 87 -12.04 12.21 -1.72
C LYS A 87 -13.56 12.34 -1.63
N ALA A 88 -14.28 11.62 -2.50
CA ALA A 88 -15.75 11.64 -2.54
C ALA A 88 -16.39 11.08 -1.26
N THR A 89 -15.68 10.22 -0.53
CA THR A 89 -16.14 9.68 0.76
C THR A 89 -15.86 10.61 1.96
N GLY A 90 -15.31 11.80 1.71
CA GLY A 90 -15.05 12.81 2.75
C GLY A 90 -13.76 12.61 3.54
N LEU A 91 -12.90 11.70 3.12
CA LEU A 91 -11.59 11.46 3.73
C LEU A 91 -10.55 12.49 3.27
N PRO A 92 -9.45 12.67 4.03
CA PRO A 92 -8.35 13.55 3.61
C PRO A 92 -7.79 13.17 2.25
N LEU A 93 -7.15 14.14 1.60
CA LEU A 93 -6.56 13.94 0.28
C LEU A 93 -5.37 12.98 0.35
N VAL A 94 -5.31 12.08 -0.63
CA VAL A 94 -4.17 11.19 -0.86
C VAL A 94 -3.07 11.95 -1.58
N ASP A 95 -1.81 11.74 -1.16
CA ASP A 95 -0.64 12.27 -1.86
C ASP A 95 -0.53 11.62 -3.26
N MET A 96 -0.53 12.44 -4.29
CA MET A 96 -0.50 11.97 -5.67
C MET A 96 0.86 11.40 -6.12
N SER A 97 1.91 11.49 -5.30
CA SER A 97 3.21 10.88 -5.61
C SER A 97 3.13 9.36 -5.77
N GLY A 98 2.18 8.70 -5.12
CA GLY A 98 1.92 7.26 -5.27
C GLY A 98 1.36 6.87 -6.63
N SER A 99 0.96 7.82 -7.48
CA SER A 99 0.55 7.56 -8.85
C SER A 99 1.69 7.05 -9.73
N ASP A 100 2.95 7.31 -9.33
CA ASP A 100 4.12 6.68 -9.92
C ASP A 100 4.25 5.24 -9.36
N VAL A 101 4.11 4.26 -10.23
CA VAL A 101 4.20 2.83 -9.85
C VAL A 101 5.56 2.47 -9.24
N ALA A 102 6.62 3.21 -9.57
CA ALA A 102 7.98 3.01 -9.05
C ALA A 102 8.24 3.72 -7.71
N ARG A 103 7.24 4.40 -7.14
CA ARG A 103 7.39 5.13 -5.87
C ARG A 103 7.78 4.19 -4.73
N SER A 104 8.87 4.52 -4.04
CA SER A 104 9.30 3.81 -2.84
C SER A 104 8.53 4.27 -1.61
N CYS A 105 8.28 3.34 -0.72
CA CYS A 105 7.69 3.59 0.58
C CYS A 105 8.69 3.24 1.68
N PHE A 106 9.01 4.20 2.55
CA PHE A 106 9.85 3.96 3.71
C PHE A 106 9.08 3.17 4.78
N LEU A 107 9.76 2.22 5.41
CA LEU A 107 9.20 1.34 6.44
C LEU A 107 9.71 1.78 7.82
N PRO A 108 8.93 2.53 8.59
CA PRO A 108 9.27 2.87 9.97
C PRO A 108 8.94 1.70 10.90
N HIS A 109 9.45 1.77 12.12
CA HIS A 109 9.00 0.90 13.18
C HIS A 109 7.64 1.39 13.72
N ASP A 110 6.60 0.60 13.48
CA ASP A 110 5.25 0.83 14.04
C ASP A 110 4.72 -0.48 14.64
N PRO A 111 4.82 -0.65 15.97
CA PRO A 111 4.33 -1.86 16.63
C PRO A 111 2.82 -2.03 16.57
N GLN A 112 2.08 -0.98 16.24
CA GLN A 112 0.62 -1.01 16.09
C GLN A 112 0.17 -1.04 14.62
N ALA A 113 1.07 -1.33 13.69
CA ALA A 113 0.72 -1.52 12.29
C ALA A 113 -0.36 -2.58 12.15
N TYR A 114 -1.36 -2.29 11.33
CA TYR A 114 -2.36 -3.29 10.97
C TYR A 114 -1.83 -4.12 9.80
N ILE A 115 -1.88 -5.43 9.95
CA ILE A 115 -1.61 -6.40 8.88
C ILE A 115 -2.85 -7.24 8.73
N ASN A 116 -3.35 -7.38 7.50
CA ASN A 116 -4.52 -8.20 7.24
C ASN A 116 -4.31 -9.61 7.81
N PRO A 117 -5.24 -10.13 8.63
CA PRO A 117 -5.10 -11.42 9.31
C PRO A 117 -4.82 -12.61 8.37
N LYS A 118 -5.23 -12.53 7.12
CA LYS A 118 -4.94 -13.60 6.12
C LYS A 118 -3.45 -13.89 5.95
N TYR A 119 -2.58 -12.88 6.19
CA TYR A 119 -1.13 -13.04 6.08
C TYR A 119 -0.49 -13.67 7.32
N LYS A 120 -1.17 -13.64 8.47
CA LYS A 120 -0.64 -14.23 9.71
C LYS A 120 -0.65 -15.75 9.67
N ASP A 121 -1.66 -16.34 9.05
CA ASP A 121 -1.76 -17.78 8.88
C ASP A 121 -0.68 -18.28 7.92
N ASP A 122 -0.41 -17.55 6.85
CA ASP A 122 0.68 -17.85 5.92
C ASP A 122 2.06 -17.76 6.58
N VAL A 123 2.21 -16.88 7.56
CA VAL A 123 3.45 -16.68 8.30
C VAL A 123 3.75 -17.87 9.22
N GLU A 124 2.77 -18.45 9.87
CA GLU A 124 2.97 -19.61 10.74
C GLU A 124 3.26 -20.88 9.96
N GLU A 125 2.65 -21.06 8.79
CA GLU A 125 2.83 -22.27 7.97
C GLU A 125 4.00 -22.18 6.98
N ASN A 126 4.37 -20.99 6.51
CA ASN A 126 5.27 -20.79 5.38
C ASN A 126 6.41 -19.80 5.59
N ILE A 127 6.67 -19.34 6.83
CA ILE A 127 7.81 -18.46 7.05
C ILE A 127 9.09 -19.14 6.60
N PHE A 128 9.65 -18.62 5.52
CA PHE A 128 11.00 -18.90 5.07
C PHE A 128 11.29 -20.36 4.68
N ARG A 129 10.35 -21.02 4.00
CA ARG A 129 10.74 -22.07 3.10
C ARG A 129 10.67 -21.51 1.67
N PRO A 130 11.73 -20.85 1.18
CA PRO A 130 11.80 -20.60 -0.24
C PRO A 130 11.75 -21.98 -0.90
N ARG A 131 10.68 -22.28 -1.57
CA ARG A 131 10.66 -23.40 -2.48
C ARG A 131 11.66 -23.06 -3.56
N LEU A 132 12.75 -23.83 -3.62
CA LEU A 132 13.75 -23.69 -4.65
C LEU A 132 13.05 -23.71 -6.01
N GLY A 133 13.13 -22.58 -6.74
CA GLY A 133 12.53 -22.44 -8.06
C GLY A 133 11.20 -21.69 -8.14
N GLU A 134 10.56 -21.31 -7.01
CA GLU A 134 9.38 -20.46 -6.98
C GLU A 134 9.74 -19.06 -6.51
N CYS A 135 9.54 -18.08 -7.40
CA CYS A 135 9.53 -16.68 -7.00
C CYS A 135 8.21 -16.40 -6.28
N PRO A 136 8.20 -15.78 -5.06
CA PRO A 136 6.98 -15.48 -4.34
C PRO A 136 6.09 -14.43 -5.03
N PHE A 137 6.56 -13.93 -6.15
CA PHE A 137 5.82 -12.95 -6.96
C PHE A 137 5.76 -13.35 -8.42
#